data_077c47982aa87cd96018bf9c9b308c4d
#
_entry.id   077c47982aa87cd96018bf9c9b308c4d
#
_cell.length_a   1.000
_cell.length_b   1.000
_cell.length_c   1.000
_cell.angle_alpha   90.00
_cell.angle_beta   90.00
_cell.angle_gamma   90.00
#
_symmetry.space_group_name_H-M   'P 1'
#
loop_
_entity.id
_entity.type
_entity.pdbx_description
1 polymer ?
#
loop_
_entity_poly.entity_id
_entity_poly.type
_entity_poly.pdbx_seq_one_letter_code
_entity_poly.pdbx_strand_id
1 'polypeptide(L)'
;MRRTASLIVGGGPAGSAAAIALARAGVEAELVERTEGPHDTVCGGFLGWDALAALERLGIDPAALGARPIRRLRLVSARRSLEVELPKLAAGLSRRTLDEALLARAARAGASVRRGRTVRAADLAERRIRLDGEEKLEAEALVLATGKHELRGGARPVDTSTKPLGLRSALLAGPALAEALDGVIELHLYDGGYAGLLMQEDGRANFCLSASRDRLKEAGGIELLVARLADELPAFGERLGQGEAGAWSAVSGVPYGWRASETVDGVYRVGDQAAVIASLAGDGVAIALESGLAAGLAIADGSPAREFQRDWARRAMRPVGLAEVLRHSAENGLSRDAMMGLLGWFPSLAPLAARLTRIG
;
A
#
# COMPACT_ATOMS: atom_id res chain seq x y z
N MET A 1 12.41 -27.64 16.98
CA MET A 1 11.35 -26.70 16.49
C MET A 1 11.08 -25.72 17.61
N ARG A 2 11.12 -24.43 17.31
CA ARG A 2 10.89 -23.37 18.31
C ARG A 2 9.43 -22.90 18.21
N ARG A 3 8.76 -22.71 19.34
CA ARG A 3 7.37 -22.22 19.44
C ARG A 3 7.37 -20.86 20.11
N THR A 4 6.54 -19.95 19.62
CA THR A 4 6.32 -18.59 20.14
C THR A 4 4.83 -18.30 20.29
N ALA A 5 4.44 -17.35 21.13
CA ALA A 5 3.03 -16.98 21.27
C ALA A 5 2.49 -16.37 19.96
N SER A 6 3.22 -15.45 19.37
CA SER A 6 2.79 -14.80 18.12
C SER A 6 3.93 -14.69 17.13
N LEU A 7 3.67 -15.11 15.88
CA LEU A 7 4.63 -15.08 14.77
C LEU A 7 4.08 -14.21 13.64
N ILE A 8 4.85 -13.23 13.20
CA ILE A 8 4.45 -12.25 12.18
C ILE A 8 5.35 -12.40 10.96
N VAL A 9 4.76 -12.61 9.79
CA VAL A 9 5.47 -12.78 8.52
C VAL A 9 5.37 -11.51 7.69
N GLY A 10 6.45 -10.75 7.63
CA GLY A 10 6.59 -9.48 6.91
C GLY A 10 6.65 -8.26 7.81
N GLY A 11 7.68 -7.43 7.64
CA GLY A 11 7.99 -6.24 8.44
C GLY A 11 7.49 -4.92 7.86
N GLY A 12 6.56 -4.96 6.89
CA GLY A 12 5.89 -3.77 6.38
C GLY A 12 4.92 -3.15 7.39
N PRO A 13 4.14 -2.11 7.00
CA PRO A 13 3.28 -1.37 7.93
C PRO A 13 2.30 -2.25 8.72
N ALA A 14 1.71 -3.27 8.08
CA ALA A 14 0.76 -4.15 8.76
C ALA A 14 1.41 -5.05 9.82
N GLY A 15 2.53 -5.70 9.47
CA GLY A 15 3.22 -6.59 10.40
C GLY A 15 3.87 -5.83 11.56
N SER A 16 4.48 -4.68 11.27
CA SER A 16 5.06 -3.82 12.31
C SER A 16 3.99 -3.27 13.25
N ALA A 17 2.81 -2.86 12.73
CA ALA A 17 1.70 -2.41 13.55
C ALA A 17 1.17 -3.53 14.47
N ALA A 18 1.04 -4.76 13.96
CA ALA A 18 0.66 -5.93 14.75
C ALA A 18 1.71 -6.22 15.85
N ALA A 19 2.99 -6.19 15.50
CA ALA A 19 4.08 -6.41 16.46
C ALA A 19 4.10 -5.37 17.59
N ILE A 20 3.87 -4.09 17.26
CA ILE A 20 3.78 -3.00 18.25
C ILE A 20 2.59 -3.21 19.18
N ALA A 21 1.41 -3.56 18.63
CA ALA A 21 0.20 -3.79 19.42
C ALA A 21 0.37 -4.96 20.38
N LEU A 22 0.89 -6.09 19.91
CA LEU A 22 1.18 -7.27 20.74
C LEU A 22 2.17 -6.97 21.85
N ALA A 23 3.30 -6.35 21.53
CA ALA A 23 4.32 -6.01 22.51
C ALA A 23 3.80 -5.04 23.59
N ARG A 24 2.97 -4.05 23.21
CA ARG A 24 2.31 -3.14 24.16
C ARG A 24 1.32 -3.85 25.09
N ALA A 25 0.69 -4.92 24.60
CA ALA A 25 -0.20 -5.77 25.39
C ALA A 25 0.54 -6.83 26.23
N GLY A 26 1.88 -6.86 26.21
CA GLY A 26 2.68 -7.83 26.93
C GLY A 26 2.70 -9.23 26.30
N VAL A 27 2.25 -9.37 25.06
CA VAL A 27 2.27 -10.66 24.32
C VAL A 27 3.59 -10.78 23.56
N GLU A 28 4.26 -11.92 23.71
CA GLU A 28 5.48 -12.22 22.95
C GLU A 28 5.20 -12.20 21.44
N ALA A 29 5.93 -11.37 20.70
CA ALA A 29 5.80 -11.20 19.27
C ALA A 29 7.17 -11.39 18.58
N GLU A 30 7.24 -12.35 17.67
CA GLU A 30 8.40 -12.55 16.77
C GLU A 30 8.02 -12.15 15.35
N LEU A 31 8.71 -11.14 14.79
CA LEU A 31 8.51 -10.65 13.44
C LEU A 31 9.68 -11.08 12.57
N VAL A 32 9.36 -11.72 11.43
CA VAL A 32 10.34 -12.15 10.42
C VAL A 32 10.21 -11.27 9.17
N GLU A 33 11.30 -10.60 8.81
CA GLU A 33 11.39 -9.76 7.61
C GLU A 33 12.51 -10.26 6.68
N ARG A 34 12.20 -10.34 5.38
CA ARG A 34 13.15 -10.87 4.38
C ARG A 34 14.30 -9.93 4.06
N THR A 35 14.11 -8.63 4.21
CA THR A 35 15.13 -7.63 3.87
C THR A 35 16.04 -7.33 5.07
N GLU A 36 17.32 -7.16 4.80
CA GLU A 36 18.30 -6.84 5.84
C GLU A 36 18.26 -5.35 6.22
N GLY A 37 18.02 -4.48 5.26
CA GLY A 37 18.08 -3.03 5.42
C GLY A 37 16.93 -2.28 4.75
N PRO A 38 17.00 -0.94 4.80
CA PRO A 38 16.00 -0.07 4.20
C PRO A 38 15.86 -0.32 2.71
N HIS A 39 14.64 -0.48 2.23
CA HIS A 39 14.35 -0.72 0.82
C HIS A 39 13.04 -0.07 0.41
N ASP A 40 12.94 0.22 -0.88
CA ASP A 40 11.68 0.66 -1.46
C ASP A 40 10.85 -0.53 -1.96
N THR A 41 9.54 -0.34 -1.98
CA THR A 41 8.60 -1.31 -2.51
C THR A 41 7.60 -0.62 -3.45
N VAL A 42 6.88 -1.38 -4.27
CA VAL A 42 5.87 -0.82 -5.17
C VAL A 42 4.71 -0.25 -4.35
N CYS A 43 4.74 1.07 -4.18
CA CYS A 43 3.77 1.84 -3.41
C CYS A 43 3.77 3.30 -3.90
N GLY A 44 2.61 3.95 -3.88
CA GLY A 44 2.47 5.37 -4.21
C GLY A 44 3.17 6.32 -3.24
N GLY A 45 3.56 5.85 -2.03
CA GLY A 45 4.20 6.71 -1.02
C GLY A 45 3.28 7.75 -0.40
N PHE A 46 1.98 7.69 -0.65
CA PHE A 46 0.97 8.59 -0.12
C PHE A 46 0.44 8.09 1.22
N LEU A 47 0.45 8.95 2.22
CA LEU A 47 -0.13 8.75 3.53
C LEU A 47 -1.35 9.65 3.67
N GLY A 48 -2.54 9.06 3.56
CA GLY A 48 -3.79 9.75 3.86
C GLY A 48 -3.91 10.06 5.37
N TRP A 49 -4.85 10.91 5.73
CA TRP A 49 -5.05 11.34 7.13
C TRP A 49 -5.32 10.18 8.10
N ASP A 50 -5.93 9.08 7.64
CA ASP A 50 -6.15 7.90 8.48
C ASP A 50 -4.84 7.16 8.75
N ALA A 51 -3.95 7.08 7.73
CA ALA A 51 -2.60 6.56 7.92
C ALA A 51 -1.79 7.42 8.89
N LEU A 52 -1.89 8.76 8.78
CA LEU A 52 -1.22 9.69 9.71
C LEU A 52 -1.72 9.49 11.14
N ALA A 53 -3.04 9.41 11.35
CA ALA A 53 -3.63 9.15 12.67
C ALA A 53 -3.22 7.77 13.23
N ALA A 54 -3.13 6.73 12.40
CA ALA A 54 -2.66 5.41 12.81
C ALA A 54 -1.19 5.44 13.23
N LEU A 55 -0.33 6.16 12.50
CA LEU A 55 1.09 6.34 12.83
C LEU A 55 1.27 7.08 14.16
N GLU A 56 0.49 8.13 14.42
CA GLU A 56 0.50 8.85 15.70
C GLU A 56 0.14 7.91 16.86
N ARG A 57 -0.90 7.08 16.73
CA ARG A 57 -1.24 6.07 17.75
C ARG A 57 -0.12 5.04 17.97
N LEU A 58 0.67 4.74 16.96
CA LEU A 58 1.85 3.89 17.06
C LEU A 58 3.05 4.61 17.68
N GLY A 59 2.99 5.93 17.88
CA GLY A 59 4.06 6.76 18.42
C GLY A 59 5.12 7.08 17.36
N ILE A 60 4.70 7.26 16.11
CA ILE A 60 5.54 7.70 14.99
C ILE A 60 5.01 9.04 14.50
N ASP A 61 5.88 10.03 14.45
CA ASP A 61 5.61 11.34 13.86
C ASP A 61 6.16 11.38 12.42
N PRO A 62 5.30 11.36 11.39
CA PRO A 62 5.74 11.45 10.01
C PRO A 62 6.47 12.74 9.67
N ALA A 63 6.15 13.85 10.33
CA ALA A 63 6.83 15.14 10.11
C ALA A 63 8.28 15.07 10.58
N ALA A 64 8.55 14.43 11.73
CA ALA A 64 9.91 14.18 12.20
C ALA A 64 10.73 13.25 11.28
N LEU A 65 10.06 12.44 10.45
CA LEU A 65 10.67 11.63 9.42
C LEU A 65 10.89 12.40 8.09
N GLY A 66 10.53 13.68 8.05
CA GLY A 66 10.66 14.53 6.87
C GLY A 66 9.52 14.39 5.85
N ALA A 67 8.40 13.76 6.21
CA ALA A 67 7.27 13.57 5.31
C ALA A 67 6.81 14.89 4.70
N ARG A 68 6.63 14.92 3.39
CA ARG A 68 6.24 16.12 2.62
C ARG A 68 4.73 16.33 2.73
N PRO A 69 4.25 17.48 3.23
CA PRO A 69 2.82 17.72 3.39
C PRO A 69 2.11 17.80 2.03
N ILE A 70 0.94 17.18 1.91
CA ILE A 70 0.09 17.19 0.71
C ILE A 70 -1.28 17.74 1.10
N ARG A 71 -1.74 18.77 0.38
CA ARG A 71 -3.01 19.44 0.61
C ARG A 71 -3.96 19.33 -0.58
N ARG A 72 -3.43 19.06 -1.77
CA ARG A 72 -4.17 19.10 -3.03
C ARG A 72 -4.00 17.79 -3.80
N LEU A 73 -5.06 17.41 -4.48
CA LEU A 73 -5.08 16.35 -5.49
C LEU A 73 -5.24 16.99 -6.86
N ARG A 74 -4.33 16.70 -7.78
CA ARG A 74 -4.46 17.07 -9.19
C ARG A 74 -4.76 15.84 -10.03
N LEU A 75 -5.92 15.82 -10.68
CA LEU A 75 -6.32 14.80 -11.65
C LEU A 75 -6.02 15.31 -13.06
N VAL A 76 -5.29 14.54 -13.84
CA VAL A 76 -4.87 14.92 -15.20
C VAL A 76 -5.27 13.81 -16.17
N SER A 77 -5.86 14.18 -17.29
CA SER A 77 -6.09 13.33 -18.44
C SER A 77 -5.51 14.00 -19.69
N ALA A 78 -5.54 13.34 -20.84
CA ALA A 78 -5.08 13.93 -22.10
C ALA A 78 -5.78 15.26 -22.45
N ARG A 79 -7.01 15.46 -21.95
CA ARG A 79 -7.87 16.60 -22.33
C ARG A 79 -8.14 17.61 -21.22
N ARG A 80 -7.97 17.22 -19.97
CA ARG A 80 -8.40 18.02 -18.80
C ARG A 80 -7.43 17.87 -17.65
N SER A 81 -7.27 18.95 -16.90
CA SER A 81 -6.64 18.96 -15.59
C SER A 81 -7.60 19.58 -14.59
N LEU A 82 -7.70 18.99 -13.41
CA LEU A 82 -8.55 19.44 -12.32
C LEU A 82 -7.76 19.35 -11.02
N GLU A 83 -7.73 20.42 -10.25
CA GLU A 83 -7.11 20.44 -8.92
C GLU A 83 -8.17 20.67 -7.86
N VAL A 84 -8.12 19.88 -6.78
CA VAL A 84 -9.05 19.94 -5.65
C VAL A 84 -8.31 19.88 -4.34
N GLU A 85 -8.81 20.60 -3.34
CA GLU A 85 -8.31 20.51 -1.97
C GLU A 85 -8.67 19.16 -1.35
N LEU A 86 -7.71 18.55 -0.65
CA LEU A 86 -7.98 17.37 0.18
C LEU A 86 -8.76 17.79 1.43
N PRO A 87 -9.68 16.94 1.94
CA PRO A 87 -10.48 17.27 3.13
C PRO A 87 -9.65 17.41 4.42
N LYS A 88 -8.47 16.81 4.47
CA LYS A 88 -7.50 16.89 5.56
C LYS A 88 -6.08 16.77 5.01
N LEU A 89 -5.11 17.17 5.81
CA LEU A 89 -3.69 17.02 5.50
C LEU A 89 -3.34 15.55 5.24
N ALA A 90 -2.60 15.31 4.17
CA ALA A 90 -1.94 14.06 3.82
C ALA A 90 -0.43 14.29 3.72
N ALA A 91 0.35 13.25 3.46
CA ALA A 91 1.79 13.39 3.31
C ALA A 91 2.38 12.42 2.28
N GLY A 92 3.52 12.79 1.71
CA GLY A 92 4.38 11.93 0.91
C GLY A 92 5.57 11.45 1.75
N LEU A 93 5.76 10.13 1.83
CA LEU A 93 6.87 9.51 2.55
C LEU A 93 7.26 8.21 1.87
N SER A 94 8.57 7.95 1.73
CA SER A 94 9.04 6.71 1.15
C SER A 94 8.74 5.51 2.06
N ARG A 95 8.53 4.35 1.45
CA ARG A 95 8.39 3.09 2.19
C ARG A 95 9.70 2.70 2.87
N ARG A 96 10.83 3.07 2.30
CA ARG A 96 12.14 2.91 2.90
C ARG A 96 12.21 3.55 4.29
N THR A 97 11.81 4.81 4.41
CA THR A 97 11.81 5.56 5.68
C THR A 97 10.70 5.10 6.62
N LEU A 98 9.49 4.93 6.11
CA LEU A 98 8.34 4.51 6.90
C LEU A 98 8.53 3.13 7.53
N ASP A 99 8.94 2.12 6.73
CA ASP A 99 9.05 0.75 7.20
C ASP A 99 10.17 0.61 8.24
N GLU A 100 11.32 1.32 8.06
CA GLU A 100 12.39 1.35 9.05
C GLU A 100 11.94 1.96 10.38
N ALA A 101 11.21 3.08 10.34
CA ALA A 101 10.67 3.72 11.55
C ALA A 101 9.72 2.80 12.30
N LEU A 102 8.85 2.08 11.57
CA LEU A 102 7.91 1.11 12.11
C LEU A 102 8.62 -0.11 12.72
N LEU A 103 9.59 -0.71 12.03
CA LEU A 103 10.37 -1.83 12.54
C LEU A 103 11.17 -1.45 13.79
N ALA A 104 11.83 -0.27 13.78
CA ALA A 104 12.53 0.25 14.95
C ALA A 104 11.56 0.50 16.12
N ARG A 105 10.35 0.96 15.85
CA ARG A 105 9.32 1.15 16.88
C ARG A 105 8.82 -0.17 17.44
N ALA A 106 8.65 -1.22 16.61
CA ALA A 106 8.28 -2.56 17.03
C ALA A 106 9.34 -3.15 17.98
N ALA A 107 10.62 -3.06 17.61
CA ALA A 107 11.73 -3.52 18.44
C ALA A 107 11.78 -2.76 19.80
N ARG A 108 11.63 -1.43 19.78
CA ARG A 108 11.57 -0.62 21.01
C ARG A 108 10.35 -0.92 21.89
N ALA A 109 9.27 -1.42 21.32
CA ALA A 109 8.09 -1.85 22.06
C ALA A 109 8.29 -3.24 22.72
N GLY A 110 9.34 -3.98 22.36
CA GLY A 110 9.66 -5.30 22.91
C GLY A 110 9.45 -6.48 21.95
N ALA A 111 9.05 -6.23 20.70
CA ALA A 111 8.95 -7.30 19.69
C ALA A 111 10.34 -7.79 19.26
N SER A 112 10.49 -9.10 19.07
CA SER A 112 11.69 -9.71 18.49
C SER A 112 11.64 -9.56 16.96
N VAL A 113 12.55 -8.77 16.39
CA VAL A 113 12.60 -8.49 14.94
C VAL A 113 13.77 -9.23 14.32
N ARG A 114 13.48 -10.20 13.45
CA ARG A 114 14.48 -10.98 12.70
C ARG A 114 14.49 -10.54 11.23
N ARG A 115 15.52 -9.84 10.83
CA ARG A 115 15.73 -9.37 9.45
C ARG A 115 16.61 -10.32 8.64
N GLY A 116 16.57 -10.19 7.31
CA GLY A 116 17.36 -11.00 6.38
C GLY A 116 16.92 -12.46 6.35
N ARG A 117 15.68 -12.79 6.77
CA ARG A 117 15.18 -14.16 6.83
C ARG A 117 13.94 -14.33 5.95
N THR A 118 14.08 -15.11 4.90
CA THR A 118 12.99 -15.36 3.95
C THR A 118 12.11 -16.52 4.39
N VAL A 119 10.82 -16.28 4.56
CA VAL A 119 9.81 -17.33 4.74
C VAL A 119 9.53 -17.97 3.38
N ARG A 120 9.82 -19.26 3.23
CA ARG A 120 9.66 -20.03 1.99
C ARG A 120 8.30 -20.70 1.85
N ALA A 121 7.70 -21.09 2.96
CA ALA A 121 6.39 -21.72 2.98
C ALA A 121 5.72 -21.59 4.34
N ALA A 122 4.40 -21.70 4.37
CA ALA A 122 3.61 -21.85 5.58
C ALA A 122 2.75 -23.11 5.53
N ASP A 123 2.53 -23.71 6.69
CA ASP A 123 1.49 -24.67 6.97
C ASP A 123 0.49 -23.95 7.90
N LEU A 124 -0.64 -23.51 7.32
CA LEU A 124 -1.60 -22.70 8.06
C LEU A 124 -2.35 -23.47 9.14
N ALA A 125 -2.59 -24.79 8.93
CA ALA A 125 -3.29 -25.62 9.90
C ALA A 125 -2.45 -25.78 11.18
N GLU A 126 -1.15 -25.95 11.01
CA GLU A 126 -0.18 -26.08 12.10
C GLU A 126 0.38 -24.73 12.58
N ARG A 127 0.00 -23.63 11.95
CA ARG A 127 0.55 -22.27 12.20
C ARG A 127 2.08 -22.27 12.22
N ARG A 128 2.66 -22.96 11.25
CA ARG A 128 4.09 -23.21 11.10
C ARG A 128 4.61 -22.54 9.85
N ILE A 129 5.79 -21.93 9.93
CA ILE A 129 6.53 -21.45 8.76
C ILE A 129 7.86 -22.20 8.63
N ARG A 130 8.34 -22.22 7.38
CA ARG A 130 9.69 -22.68 7.04
C ARG A 130 10.49 -21.51 6.47
N LEU A 131 11.60 -21.22 7.11
CA LEU A 131 12.56 -20.19 6.69
C LEU A 131 13.55 -20.77 5.67
N ASP A 132 14.34 -19.87 5.06
CA ASP A 132 15.59 -20.24 4.42
C ASP A 132 16.51 -20.97 5.42
N GLY A 133 17.32 -21.93 4.93
CA GLY A 133 18.13 -22.81 5.79
C GLY A 133 17.33 -23.84 6.58
N GLU A 134 16.09 -24.16 6.17
CA GLU A 134 15.22 -25.24 6.71
C GLU A 134 14.78 -25.07 8.18
N GLU A 135 15.06 -23.93 8.81
CA GLU A 135 14.54 -23.61 10.14
C GLU A 135 13.02 -23.56 10.13
N LYS A 136 12.38 -24.17 11.14
CA LYS A 136 10.92 -24.17 11.29
C LYS A 136 10.53 -23.46 12.58
N LEU A 137 9.60 -22.52 12.46
CA LEU A 137 8.96 -21.82 13.58
C LEU A 137 7.48 -22.15 13.62
N GLU A 138 6.94 -22.30 14.82
CA GLU A 138 5.52 -22.56 15.10
C GLU A 138 4.99 -21.55 16.09
N ALA A 139 3.72 -21.17 15.99
CA ALA A 139 3.12 -20.19 16.88
C ALA A 139 1.71 -20.57 17.30
N GLU A 140 1.22 -19.96 18.36
CA GLU A 140 -0.19 -20.03 18.74
C GLU A 140 -1.04 -19.12 17.84
N ALA A 141 -0.50 -17.94 17.48
CA ALA A 141 -1.07 -17.04 16.49
C ALA A 141 -0.08 -16.75 15.36
N LEU A 142 -0.52 -16.91 14.10
CA LEU A 142 0.26 -16.61 12.90
C LEU A 142 -0.34 -15.41 12.17
N VAL A 143 0.42 -14.33 12.04
CA VAL A 143 0.01 -13.12 11.31
C VAL A 143 0.66 -13.11 9.93
N LEU A 144 -0.16 -13.13 8.87
CA LEU A 144 0.29 -13.04 7.48
C LEU A 144 0.25 -11.56 7.03
N ALA A 145 1.42 -10.95 6.94
CA ALA A 145 1.64 -9.54 6.59
C ALA A 145 2.54 -9.36 5.35
N THR A 146 2.52 -10.34 4.43
CA THR A 146 3.43 -10.39 3.26
C THR A 146 3.07 -9.39 2.15
N GLY A 147 2.05 -8.55 2.37
CA GLY A 147 1.62 -7.53 1.41
C GLY A 147 1.17 -8.14 0.09
N LYS A 148 1.71 -7.64 -1.02
CA LYS A 148 1.37 -8.11 -2.39
C LYS A 148 1.99 -9.45 -2.76
N HIS A 149 2.89 -10.00 -1.93
CA HIS A 149 3.57 -11.25 -2.22
C HIS A 149 2.79 -12.45 -1.68
N GLU A 150 2.67 -13.48 -2.51
CA GLU A 150 2.05 -14.74 -2.10
C GLU A 150 3.07 -15.65 -1.40
N LEU A 151 2.62 -16.31 -0.35
CA LEU A 151 3.41 -17.28 0.38
C LEU A 151 2.93 -18.69 0.05
N ARG A 152 3.85 -19.59 -0.30
CA ARG A 152 3.53 -20.99 -0.56
C ARG A 152 2.84 -21.62 0.65
N GLY A 153 1.66 -22.21 0.45
CA GLY A 153 0.82 -22.78 1.51
C GLY A 153 -0.02 -21.73 2.27
N GLY A 154 0.17 -20.44 2.00
CA GLY A 154 -0.59 -19.33 2.61
C GLY A 154 -1.17 -18.35 1.59
N ALA A 155 -1.13 -18.67 0.30
CA ALA A 155 -1.58 -17.81 -0.79
C ALA A 155 -3.06 -17.44 -0.68
N ARG A 156 -3.42 -16.29 -1.22
CA ARG A 156 -4.81 -15.86 -1.36
C ARG A 156 -5.51 -16.73 -2.43
N PRO A 157 -6.72 -17.21 -2.20
CA PRO A 157 -7.48 -17.99 -3.19
C PRO A 157 -8.09 -17.06 -4.25
N VAL A 158 -7.25 -16.39 -5.05
CA VAL A 158 -7.66 -15.45 -6.10
C VAL A 158 -6.82 -15.63 -7.35
N ASP A 159 -7.47 -15.67 -8.51
CA ASP A 159 -6.77 -15.65 -9.78
C ASP A 159 -6.18 -14.25 -10.05
N THR A 160 -4.86 -14.20 -10.18
CA THR A 160 -4.12 -12.97 -10.45
C THR A 160 -3.62 -12.86 -11.90
N SER A 161 -3.95 -13.85 -12.76
CA SER A 161 -3.45 -13.94 -14.14
C SER A 161 -3.85 -12.75 -15.02
N THR A 162 -5.04 -12.19 -14.79
CA THR A 162 -5.58 -11.04 -15.54
C THR A 162 -5.47 -9.72 -14.78
N LYS A 163 -4.97 -9.75 -13.54
CA LYS A 163 -4.91 -8.57 -12.68
C LYS A 163 -3.80 -7.60 -13.11
N PRO A 164 -3.98 -6.29 -12.86
CA PRO A 164 -3.03 -5.27 -13.28
C PRO A 164 -1.65 -5.42 -12.63
N LEU A 165 -0.72 -4.71 -13.21
CA LEU A 165 0.66 -4.57 -12.74
C LEU A 165 0.78 -3.26 -11.95
N GLY A 166 1.59 -3.28 -10.90
CA GLY A 166 2.07 -2.08 -10.24
C GLY A 166 3.55 -1.88 -10.58
N LEU A 167 3.90 -0.69 -11.01
CA LEU A 167 5.28 -0.28 -11.33
C LEU A 167 5.65 0.92 -10.48
N ARG A 168 6.90 1.01 -10.07
CA ARG A 168 7.39 2.14 -9.29
C ARG A 168 8.82 2.48 -9.71
N SER A 169 9.08 3.77 -9.84
CA SER A 169 10.42 4.36 -9.89
C SER A 169 10.49 5.59 -8.99
N ALA A 170 11.68 6.12 -8.75
CA ALA A 170 11.86 7.42 -8.13
C ALA A 170 12.52 8.33 -9.17
N LEU A 171 11.98 9.54 -9.34
CA LEU A 171 12.58 10.56 -10.18
C LEU A 171 13.46 11.45 -9.33
N LEU A 172 14.72 11.67 -9.71
CA LEU A 172 15.51 12.73 -9.13
C LEU A 172 14.90 14.07 -9.63
N ALA A 173 14.21 14.77 -8.74
CA ALA A 173 13.42 15.93 -9.12
C ALA A 173 14.32 17.15 -9.37
N GLY A 174 14.21 17.73 -10.57
CA GLY A 174 14.70 19.09 -10.82
C GLY A 174 13.83 20.15 -10.13
N PRO A 175 14.27 21.42 -10.07
CA PRO A 175 13.53 22.50 -9.40
C PRO A 175 12.08 22.64 -9.89
N ALA A 176 11.86 22.56 -11.21
CA ALA A 176 10.54 22.67 -11.81
C ALA A 176 9.58 21.55 -11.39
N LEU A 177 10.06 20.30 -11.31
CA LEU A 177 9.26 19.17 -10.84
C LEU A 177 8.95 19.31 -9.36
N ALA A 178 9.92 19.71 -8.55
CA ALA A 178 9.75 19.90 -7.11
C ALA A 178 8.70 21.00 -6.83
N GLU A 179 8.74 22.12 -7.56
CA GLU A 179 7.75 23.20 -7.46
C GLU A 179 6.34 22.74 -7.92
N ALA A 180 6.26 22.04 -9.04
CA ALA A 180 4.99 21.55 -9.58
C ALA A 180 4.26 20.56 -8.66
N LEU A 181 5.00 19.80 -7.87
CA LEU A 181 4.50 18.78 -6.94
C LEU A 181 4.50 19.25 -5.48
N ASP A 182 4.85 20.51 -5.19
CA ASP A 182 4.82 21.01 -3.81
C ASP A 182 3.40 21.07 -3.25
N GLY A 183 3.16 20.31 -2.20
CA GLY A 183 1.85 20.17 -1.58
C GLY A 183 0.80 19.43 -2.41
N VAL A 184 1.19 18.73 -3.48
CA VAL A 184 0.28 18.11 -4.45
C VAL A 184 0.59 16.61 -4.61
N ILE A 185 -0.47 15.79 -4.65
CA ILE A 185 -0.43 14.48 -5.32
C ILE A 185 -1.06 14.64 -6.71
N GLU A 186 -0.32 14.25 -7.74
CA GLU A 186 -0.77 14.34 -9.14
C GLU A 186 -1.07 12.95 -9.68
N LEU A 187 -2.27 12.73 -10.25
CA LEU A 187 -2.72 11.49 -10.84
C LEU A 187 -3.03 11.69 -12.33
N HIS A 188 -2.29 11.02 -13.18
CA HIS A 188 -2.48 10.98 -14.63
C HIS A 188 -3.30 9.76 -14.99
N LEU A 189 -4.49 9.98 -15.55
CA LEU A 189 -5.49 8.96 -15.85
C LEU A 189 -5.45 8.61 -17.34
N TYR A 190 -5.36 7.31 -17.66
CA TYR A 190 -5.36 6.82 -19.04
C TYR A 190 -6.14 5.51 -19.19
N ASP A 191 -6.34 5.05 -20.41
CA ASP A 191 -7.05 3.80 -20.67
C ASP A 191 -6.24 2.59 -20.19
N GLY A 192 -6.83 1.82 -19.28
CA GLY A 192 -6.21 0.64 -18.68
C GLY A 192 -5.24 0.93 -17.55
N GLY A 193 -5.22 2.17 -16.98
CA GLY A 193 -4.39 2.46 -15.82
C GLY A 193 -4.36 3.92 -15.37
N TYR A 194 -3.43 4.21 -14.50
CA TYR A 194 -3.12 5.57 -14.04
C TYR A 194 -1.68 5.64 -13.53
N ALA A 195 -1.10 6.84 -13.52
CA ALA A 195 0.19 7.12 -12.92
C ALA A 195 0.05 8.17 -11.81
N GLY A 196 0.77 8.00 -10.71
CA GLY A 196 0.79 8.95 -9.59
C GLY A 196 2.18 9.49 -9.32
N LEU A 197 2.26 10.79 -9.05
CA LEU A 197 3.49 11.48 -8.67
C LEU A 197 3.27 12.28 -7.40
N LEU A 198 4.26 12.26 -6.50
CA LEU A 198 4.33 13.10 -5.31
C LEU A 198 5.76 13.24 -4.82
N MET A 199 6.06 14.32 -4.12
CA MET A 199 7.37 14.52 -3.49
C MET A 199 7.53 13.67 -2.22
N GLN A 200 8.74 13.16 -1.99
CA GLN A 200 9.13 12.43 -0.80
C GLN A 200 10.20 13.22 -0.01
N GLU A 201 10.51 12.73 1.19
CA GLU A 201 11.41 13.35 2.17
C GLU A 201 12.84 13.58 1.65
N ASP A 202 13.30 12.70 0.77
CA ASP A 202 14.66 12.73 0.21
C ASP A 202 14.82 13.65 -1.02
N GLY A 203 13.79 14.46 -1.33
CA GLY A 203 13.78 15.37 -2.48
C GLY A 203 13.52 14.68 -3.82
N ARG A 204 13.23 13.39 -3.83
CA ARG A 204 12.79 12.66 -5.03
C ARG A 204 11.28 12.74 -5.18
N ALA A 205 10.82 12.68 -6.43
CA ALA A 205 9.43 12.42 -6.72
C ALA A 205 9.20 10.91 -6.83
N ASN A 206 8.29 10.36 -6.03
CA ASN A 206 7.83 8.99 -6.23
C ASN A 206 6.97 8.93 -7.47
N PHE A 207 7.28 8.00 -8.35
CA PHE A 207 6.53 7.70 -9.55
C PHE A 207 5.97 6.29 -9.43
N CYS A 208 4.66 6.15 -9.35
CA CYS A 208 3.96 4.87 -9.24
C CYS A 208 2.90 4.75 -10.33
N LEU A 209 2.86 3.62 -11.00
CA LEU A 209 2.03 3.37 -12.16
C LEU A 209 1.25 2.06 -11.96
N SER A 210 -0.06 2.09 -12.21
CA SER A 210 -0.89 0.91 -12.41
C SER A 210 -1.20 0.75 -13.89
N ALA A 211 -0.95 -0.42 -14.46
CA ALA A 211 -1.20 -0.69 -15.87
C ALA A 211 -1.84 -2.07 -16.06
N SER A 212 -2.71 -2.18 -17.07
CA SER A 212 -3.18 -3.48 -17.53
C SER A 212 -2.03 -4.28 -18.16
N ARG A 213 -2.12 -5.59 -18.09
CA ARG A 213 -1.12 -6.49 -18.70
C ARG A 213 -1.03 -6.29 -20.22
N ASP A 214 -2.18 -6.03 -20.87
CA ASP A 214 -2.24 -5.83 -22.31
C ASP A 214 -1.47 -4.58 -22.71
N ARG A 215 -1.62 -3.47 -22.00
CA ARG A 215 -0.85 -2.24 -22.24
C ARG A 215 0.66 -2.45 -22.17
N LEU A 216 1.13 -3.20 -21.16
CA LEU A 216 2.55 -3.51 -21.04
C LEU A 216 3.04 -4.43 -22.16
N LYS A 217 2.24 -5.46 -22.52
CA LYS A 217 2.55 -6.40 -23.59
C LYS A 217 2.61 -5.70 -24.96
N GLU A 218 1.62 -4.87 -25.27
CA GLU A 218 1.55 -4.09 -26.50
C GLU A 218 2.69 -3.07 -26.62
N ALA A 219 3.12 -2.50 -25.48
CA ALA A 219 4.26 -1.59 -25.44
C ALA A 219 5.59 -2.32 -25.70
N GLY A 220 5.73 -3.57 -25.26
CA GLY A 220 6.96 -4.34 -25.39
C GLY A 220 7.98 -4.14 -24.25
N GLY A 221 7.61 -3.46 -23.17
CA GLY A 221 8.48 -3.24 -21.99
C GLY A 221 8.06 -2.03 -21.16
N ILE A 222 8.65 -1.89 -19.98
CA ILE A 222 8.29 -0.82 -19.03
C ILE A 222 8.68 0.54 -19.60
N GLU A 223 9.89 0.70 -20.09
CA GLU A 223 10.42 1.94 -20.65
C GLU A 223 9.61 2.40 -21.87
N LEU A 224 9.25 1.45 -22.74
CA LEU A 224 8.43 1.73 -23.92
C LEU A 224 6.99 2.07 -23.53
N LEU A 225 6.43 1.45 -22.49
CA LEU A 225 5.13 1.84 -21.96
C LEU A 225 5.15 3.26 -21.45
N VAL A 226 6.16 3.62 -20.66
CA VAL A 226 6.30 4.98 -20.10
C VAL A 226 6.49 6.02 -21.21
N ALA A 227 7.30 5.72 -22.23
CA ALA A 227 7.48 6.60 -23.39
C ALA A 227 6.15 6.84 -24.14
N ARG A 228 5.39 5.76 -24.44
CA ARG A 228 4.06 5.89 -25.07
C ARG A 228 3.08 6.70 -24.22
N LEU A 229 3.10 6.50 -22.90
CA LEU A 229 2.25 7.28 -21.99
C LEU A 229 2.65 8.77 -21.96
N ALA A 230 3.94 9.07 -22.09
CA ALA A 230 4.41 10.46 -22.20
C ALA A 230 3.89 11.14 -23.48
N ASP A 231 3.80 10.41 -24.58
CA ASP A 231 3.22 10.91 -25.85
C ASP A 231 1.69 11.04 -25.75
N GLU A 232 1.01 10.07 -25.12
CA GLU A 232 -0.46 10.08 -24.96
C GLU A 232 -0.94 11.17 -23.97
N LEU A 233 -0.11 11.52 -22.99
CA LEU A 233 -0.40 12.43 -21.88
C LEU A 233 0.68 13.53 -21.81
N PRO A 234 0.56 14.63 -22.56
CA PRO A 234 1.61 15.65 -22.65
C PRO A 234 2.05 16.20 -21.28
N ALA A 235 1.11 16.43 -20.35
CA ALA A 235 1.45 16.87 -19.00
C ALA A 235 2.28 15.85 -18.22
N PHE A 236 2.05 14.55 -18.44
CA PHE A 236 2.87 13.49 -17.86
C PHE A 236 4.27 13.44 -18.48
N GLY A 237 4.36 13.57 -19.80
CA GLY A 237 5.64 13.69 -20.51
C GLY A 237 6.47 14.90 -20.02
N GLU A 238 5.83 16.04 -19.80
CA GLU A 238 6.47 17.22 -19.19
C GLU A 238 7.06 16.91 -17.82
N ARG A 239 6.31 16.23 -16.93
CA ARG A 239 6.81 15.85 -15.59
C ARG A 239 8.01 14.91 -15.68
N LEU A 240 7.98 13.93 -16.57
CA LEU A 240 9.10 13.02 -16.77
C LEU A 240 10.35 13.74 -17.30
N GLY A 241 10.18 14.71 -18.19
CA GLY A 241 11.30 15.54 -18.70
C GLY A 241 11.94 16.46 -17.67
N GLN A 242 11.28 16.67 -16.53
CA GLN A 242 11.76 17.52 -15.42
C GLN A 242 12.56 16.74 -14.34
N GLY A 243 12.82 15.44 -14.53
CA GLY A 243 13.56 14.60 -13.60
C GLY A 243 14.22 13.41 -14.28
N GLU A 244 15.12 12.74 -13.57
CA GLU A 244 15.77 11.52 -14.03
C GLU A 244 15.18 10.30 -13.35
N ALA A 245 14.68 9.35 -14.14
CA ALA A 245 14.11 8.11 -13.63
C ALA A 245 15.20 7.16 -13.11
N GLY A 246 15.01 6.66 -11.90
CA GLY A 246 15.81 5.58 -11.33
C GLY A 246 15.37 4.20 -11.82
N ALA A 247 15.90 3.16 -11.19
CA ALA A 247 15.55 1.77 -11.49
C ALA A 247 14.06 1.48 -11.23
N TRP A 248 13.48 0.64 -12.06
CA TRP A 248 12.09 0.18 -11.93
C TRP A 248 11.97 -0.97 -10.94
N SER A 249 10.92 -0.92 -10.14
CA SER A 249 10.40 -2.04 -9.36
C SER A 249 9.01 -2.40 -9.87
N ALA A 250 8.71 -3.69 -9.93
CA ALA A 250 7.45 -4.19 -10.45
C ALA A 250 6.80 -5.22 -9.52
N VAL A 251 5.49 -5.23 -9.47
CA VAL A 251 4.68 -6.30 -8.88
C VAL A 251 3.56 -6.65 -9.86
N SER A 252 3.38 -7.94 -10.10
CA SER A 252 2.34 -8.42 -11.01
C SER A 252 1.13 -8.96 -10.26
N GLY A 253 -0.03 -8.88 -10.91
CA GLY A 253 -1.22 -9.56 -10.42
C GLY A 253 -1.80 -8.95 -9.14
N VAL A 254 -1.88 -7.62 -9.03
CA VAL A 254 -2.45 -6.95 -7.86
C VAL A 254 -3.97 -7.19 -7.82
N PRO A 255 -4.50 -7.94 -6.84
CA PRO A 255 -5.91 -8.34 -6.82
C PRO A 255 -6.78 -7.24 -6.19
N TYR A 256 -6.88 -6.08 -6.84
CA TYR A 256 -7.78 -5.02 -6.39
C TYR A 256 -9.20 -5.55 -6.16
N GLY A 257 -9.87 -5.07 -5.13
CA GLY A 257 -11.18 -5.55 -4.72
C GLY A 257 -11.15 -6.78 -3.79
N TRP A 258 -9.99 -7.45 -3.64
CA TRP A 258 -9.85 -8.60 -2.75
C TRP A 258 -10.13 -8.24 -1.29
N ARG A 259 -10.84 -9.12 -0.60
CA ARG A 259 -11.07 -9.08 0.86
C ARG A 259 -11.14 -10.50 1.39
N ALA A 260 -10.33 -10.78 2.40
CA ALA A 260 -10.35 -12.07 3.08
C ALA A 260 -11.48 -12.08 4.12
N SER A 261 -12.55 -12.82 3.87
CA SER A 261 -13.66 -13.04 4.82
C SER A 261 -13.50 -14.31 5.65
N GLU A 262 -12.59 -15.18 5.24
CA GLU A 262 -12.32 -16.47 5.89
C GLU A 262 -10.82 -16.64 6.15
N THR A 263 -10.53 -17.41 7.18
CA THR A 263 -9.17 -17.80 7.55
C THR A 263 -9.17 -19.12 8.32
N VAL A 264 -8.00 -19.70 8.53
CA VAL A 264 -7.78 -20.84 9.41
C VAL A 264 -7.67 -20.36 10.87
N ASP A 265 -8.05 -21.19 11.83
CA ASP A 265 -7.97 -20.85 13.25
C ASP A 265 -6.53 -20.49 13.66
N GLY A 266 -6.41 -19.38 14.39
CA GLY A 266 -5.12 -18.84 14.81
C GLY A 266 -4.31 -18.17 13.70
N VAL A 267 -4.85 -18.01 12.48
CA VAL A 267 -4.20 -17.31 11.35
C VAL A 267 -4.91 -15.98 11.09
N TYR A 268 -4.18 -14.88 11.20
CA TYR A 268 -4.68 -13.51 10.99
C TYR A 268 -4.06 -12.93 9.72
N ARG A 269 -4.89 -12.59 8.73
CA ARG A 269 -4.45 -11.92 7.51
C ARG A 269 -4.58 -10.42 7.69
N VAL A 270 -3.49 -9.66 7.44
CA VAL A 270 -3.44 -8.20 7.62
C VAL A 270 -2.85 -7.50 6.39
N GLY A 271 -3.09 -6.21 6.25
CA GLY A 271 -2.67 -5.44 5.07
C GLY A 271 -3.28 -5.98 3.78
N ASP A 272 -2.48 -6.04 2.72
CA ASP A 272 -2.94 -6.56 1.41
C ASP A 272 -3.34 -8.05 1.47
N GLN A 273 -2.94 -8.79 2.50
CA GLN A 273 -3.42 -10.16 2.72
C GLN A 273 -4.86 -10.18 3.26
N ALA A 274 -5.32 -9.10 3.89
CA ALA A 274 -6.69 -8.94 4.37
C ALA A 274 -7.59 -8.20 3.39
N ALA A 275 -7.12 -7.10 2.80
CA ALA A 275 -7.88 -6.30 1.85
C ALA A 275 -6.98 -5.51 0.90
N VAL A 276 -7.27 -5.55 -0.40
CA VAL A 276 -6.52 -4.83 -1.44
C VAL A 276 -7.40 -3.75 -2.06
N ILE A 277 -7.21 -2.53 -1.63
CA ILE A 277 -7.90 -1.37 -2.20
C ILE A 277 -7.20 -0.92 -3.49
N ALA A 278 -7.95 -0.37 -4.44
CA ALA A 278 -7.37 0.28 -5.61
C ALA A 278 -6.42 1.40 -5.18
N SER A 279 -5.16 1.34 -5.63
CA SER A 279 -4.11 2.29 -5.19
C SER A 279 -4.41 3.74 -5.55
N LEU A 280 -5.29 3.98 -6.54
CA LEU A 280 -5.86 5.30 -6.86
C LEU A 280 -6.49 6.00 -5.63
N ALA A 281 -7.12 5.24 -4.74
CA ALA A 281 -7.74 5.77 -3.53
C ALA A 281 -6.72 6.23 -2.46
N GLY A 282 -5.48 5.74 -2.52
CA GLY A 282 -4.40 6.16 -1.61
C GLY A 282 -4.56 5.69 -0.17
N ASP A 283 -5.31 4.61 0.10
CA ASP A 283 -5.61 4.15 1.47
C ASP A 283 -4.95 2.82 1.87
N GLY A 284 -4.08 2.26 1.01
CA GLY A 284 -3.47 0.96 1.28
C GLY A 284 -2.60 0.92 2.53
N VAL A 285 -1.89 2.02 2.85
CA VAL A 285 -1.06 2.10 4.08
C VAL A 285 -1.95 2.20 5.32
N ALA A 286 -3.07 2.94 5.27
CA ALA A 286 -4.03 3.01 6.37
C ALA A 286 -4.65 1.63 6.64
N ILE A 287 -5.10 0.92 5.60
CA ILE A 287 -5.58 -0.46 5.72
C ILE A 287 -4.52 -1.36 6.37
N ALA A 288 -3.26 -1.22 5.97
CA ALA A 288 -2.18 -2.03 6.52
C ALA A 288 -1.96 -1.75 8.03
N LEU A 289 -1.85 -0.48 8.42
CA LEU A 289 -1.65 -0.08 9.81
C LEU A 289 -2.84 -0.48 10.70
N GLU A 290 -4.06 -0.15 10.26
CA GLU A 290 -5.28 -0.42 11.01
C GLU A 290 -5.55 -1.92 11.19
N SER A 291 -5.38 -2.72 10.11
CA SER A 291 -5.56 -4.17 10.21
C SER A 291 -4.50 -4.82 11.11
N GLY A 292 -3.26 -4.34 11.04
CA GLY A 292 -2.19 -4.81 11.91
C GLY A 292 -2.47 -4.51 13.39
N LEU A 293 -2.85 -3.26 13.71
CA LEU A 293 -3.26 -2.85 15.05
C LEU A 293 -4.42 -3.70 15.57
N ALA A 294 -5.47 -3.85 14.76
CA ALA A 294 -6.66 -4.62 15.12
C ALA A 294 -6.34 -6.10 15.34
N ALA A 295 -5.48 -6.71 14.50
CA ALA A 295 -5.05 -8.09 14.67
C ALA A 295 -4.23 -8.30 15.94
N GLY A 296 -3.30 -7.36 16.24
CA GLY A 296 -2.51 -7.43 17.46
C GLY A 296 -3.37 -7.36 18.72
N LEU A 297 -4.38 -6.48 18.74
CA LEU A 297 -5.34 -6.38 19.84
C LEU A 297 -6.22 -7.64 19.93
N ALA A 298 -6.75 -8.14 18.81
CA ALA A 298 -7.57 -9.36 18.77
C ALA A 298 -6.82 -10.58 19.31
N ILE A 299 -5.53 -10.72 18.98
CA ILE A 299 -4.68 -11.79 19.50
C ILE A 299 -4.47 -11.62 21.02
N ALA A 300 -4.18 -10.39 21.48
CA ALA A 300 -3.97 -10.11 22.89
C ALA A 300 -5.22 -10.38 23.75
N ASP A 301 -6.40 -10.10 23.20
CA ASP A 301 -7.70 -10.34 23.85
C ASP A 301 -8.19 -11.79 23.70
N GLY A 302 -7.46 -12.66 22.97
CA GLY A 302 -7.86 -14.04 22.70
C GLY A 302 -9.03 -14.19 21.71
N SER A 303 -9.34 -13.15 20.94
CA SER A 303 -10.41 -13.17 19.94
C SER A 303 -10.11 -14.14 18.80
N PRO A 304 -11.08 -14.97 18.37
CA PRO A 304 -10.86 -15.94 17.30
C PRO A 304 -10.47 -15.28 15.97
N ALA A 305 -9.47 -15.82 15.29
CA ALA A 305 -8.99 -15.31 14.00
C ALA A 305 -10.10 -15.21 12.94
N ARG A 306 -11.06 -16.16 12.95
CA ARG A 306 -12.21 -16.15 12.02
C ARG A 306 -13.15 -14.97 12.28
N GLU A 307 -13.35 -14.59 13.53
CA GLU A 307 -14.17 -13.43 13.90
C GLU A 307 -13.50 -12.14 13.45
N PHE A 308 -12.23 -11.95 13.82
CA PHE A 308 -11.42 -10.85 13.33
C PHE A 308 -11.49 -10.70 11.80
N GLN A 309 -11.33 -11.81 11.06
CA GLN A 309 -11.28 -11.76 9.60
C GLN A 309 -12.60 -11.34 8.98
N ARG A 310 -13.75 -11.83 9.53
CA ARG A 310 -15.09 -11.42 9.06
C ARG A 310 -15.36 -9.95 9.36
N ASP A 311 -14.99 -9.48 10.55
CA ASP A 311 -15.20 -8.09 10.96
C ASP A 311 -14.37 -7.14 10.12
N TRP A 312 -13.10 -7.50 9.87
CA TRP A 312 -12.24 -6.74 8.99
C TRP A 312 -12.78 -6.69 7.55
N ALA A 313 -13.23 -7.82 7.00
CA ALA A 313 -13.82 -7.88 5.67
C ALA A 313 -15.08 -7.00 5.54
N ARG A 314 -15.93 -6.94 6.59
CA ARG A 314 -17.09 -6.05 6.65
C ARG A 314 -16.68 -4.58 6.69
N ARG A 315 -15.70 -4.21 7.54
CA ARG A 315 -15.18 -2.85 7.63
C ARG A 315 -14.59 -2.38 6.30
N ALA A 316 -13.82 -3.23 5.62
CA ALA A 316 -13.20 -2.94 4.33
C ALA A 316 -14.17 -2.95 3.13
N MET A 317 -15.39 -3.48 3.27
CA MET A 317 -16.30 -3.72 2.15
C MET A 317 -16.64 -2.45 1.37
N ARG A 318 -17.06 -1.40 2.06
CA ARG A 318 -17.49 -0.14 1.45
C ARG A 318 -16.33 0.62 0.82
N PRO A 319 -15.22 0.90 1.54
CA PRO A 319 -14.11 1.65 0.95
C PRO A 319 -13.47 0.93 -0.21
N VAL A 320 -13.25 -0.40 -0.13
CA VAL A 320 -12.68 -1.20 -1.22
C VAL A 320 -13.62 -1.23 -2.44
N GLY A 321 -14.93 -1.43 -2.22
CA GLY A 321 -15.91 -1.46 -3.31
C GLY A 321 -16.00 -0.12 -4.05
N LEU A 322 -16.05 0.98 -3.31
CA LEU A 322 -16.11 2.32 -3.93
C LEU A 322 -14.81 2.68 -4.66
N ALA A 323 -13.66 2.32 -4.10
CA ALA A 323 -12.37 2.51 -4.76
C ALA A 323 -12.28 1.76 -6.10
N GLU A 324 -12.89 0.55 -6.20
CA GLU A 324 -12.98 -0.19 -7.46
C GLU A 324 -13.86 0.50 -8.49
N VAL A 325 -15.00 1.08 -8.09
CA VAL A 325 -15.85 1.87 -8.99
C VAL A 325 -15.07 3.08 -9.53
N LEU A 326 -14.37 3.82 -8.66
CA LEU A 326 -13.55 4.97 -9.06
C LEU A 326 -12.41 4.55 -10.00
N ARG A 327 -11.74 3.42 -9.72
CA ARG A 327 -10.67 2.89 -10.57
C ARG A 327 -11.20 2.55 -11.97
N HIS A 328 -12.28 1.79 -12.07
CA HIS A 328 -12.86 1.44 -13.37
C HIS A 328 -13.30 2.70 -14.14
N SER A 329 -13.85 3.71 -13.45
CA SER A 329 -14.20 4.98 -14.07
C SER A 329 -12.97 5.73 -14.58
N ALA A 330 -11.86 5.72 -13.85
CA ALA A 330 -10.63 6.39 -14.23
C ALA A 330 -9.90 5.70 -15.39
N GLU A 331 -9.97 4.37 -15.46
CA GLU A 331 -9.27 3.53 -16.44
C GLU A 331 -10.02 3.38 -17.79
N ASN A 332 -11.23 3.95 -17.94
CA ASN A 332 -12.02 3.89 -19.17
C ASN A 332 -12.32 5.30 -19.69
N GLY A 333 -12.03 5.58 -20.94
CA GLY A 333 -12.07 6.91 -21.53
C GLY A 333 -13.41 7.65 -21.37
N LEU A 334 -14.52 7.00 -21.67
CA LEU A 334 -15.85 7.61 -21.58
C LEU A 334 -16.25 7.93 -20.14
N SER A 335 -16.10 6.99 -19.24
CA SER A 335 -16.45 7.18 -17.83
C SER A 335 -15.47 8.14 -17.12
N ARG A 336 -14.21 8.16 -17.52
CA ARG A 336 -13.21 9.14 -17.05
C ARG A 336 -13.59 10.58 -17.43
N ASP A 337 -13.94 10.79 -18.70
CA ASP A 337 -14.35 12.12 -19.17
C ASP A 337 -15.62 12.61 -18.47
N ALA A 338 -16.59 11.71 -18.25
CA ALA A 338 -17.80 11.99 -17.47
C ALA A 338 -17.47 12.29 -15.99
N MET A 339 -16.62 11.49 -15.35
CA MET A 339 -16.18 11.68 -13.97
C MET A 339 -15.45 13.03 -13.82
N MET A 340 -14.49 13.33 -14.68
CA MET A 340 -13.75 14.60 -14.63
C MET A 340 -14.67 15.80 -14.94
N GLY A 341 -15.64 15.65 -15.85
CA GLY A 341 -16.66 16.65 -16.11
C GLY A 341 -17.50 16.93 -14.87
N LEU A 342 -18.01 15.87 -14.23
CA LEU A 342 -18.81 15.98 -13.00
C LEU A 342 -18.02 16.66 -11.85
N LEU A 343 -16.78 16.28 -11.65
CA LEU A 343 -15.89 16.89 -10.64
C LEU A 343 -15.58 18.35 -10.95
N GLY A 344 -15.48 18.71 -12.23
CA GLY A 344 -15.30 20.11 -12.64
C GLY A 344 -16.53 20.98 -12.36
N TRP A 345 -17.74 20.44 -12.50
CA TRP A 345 -18.99 21.15 -12.18
C TRP A 345 -19.29 21.15 -10.68
N PHE A 346 -18.93 20.07 -9.97
CA PHE A 346 -19.20 19.87 -8.55
C PHE A 346 -17.90 19.46 -7.81
N PRO A 347 -16.97 20.41 -7.57
CA PRO A 347 -15.66 20.09 -6.93
C PRO A 347 -15.80 19.45 -5.55
N SER A 348 -16.89 19.69 -4.83
CA SER A 348 -17.17 19.12 -3.50
C SER A 348 -17.35 17.60 -3.51
N LEU A 349 -17.59 16.97 -4.66
CA LEU A 349 -17.68 15.52 -4.78
C LEU A 349 -16.33 14.82 -4.60
N ALA A 350 -15.21 15.45 -4.95
CA ALA A 350 -13.89 14.84 -4.77
C ALA A 350 -13.51 14.65 -3.30
N PRO A 351 -13.63 15.65 -2.40
CA PRO A 351 -13.47 15.44 -0.96
C PRO A 351 -14.44 14.40 -0.37
N LEU A 352 -15.67 14.34 -0.87
CA LEU A 352 -16.65 13.34 -0.44
C LEU A 352 -16.20 11.93 -0.84
N ALA A 353 -15.82 11.72 -2.10
CA ALA A 353 -15.28 10.44 -2.59
C ALA A 353 -14.03 10.03 -1.80
N ALA A 354 -13.12 10.97 -1.56
CA ALA A 354 -11.93 10.73 -0.75
C ALA A 354 -12.24 10.29 0.68
N ARG A 355 -13.30 10.81 1.33
CA ARG A 355 -13.75 10.37 2.66
C ARG A 355 -14.38 8.98 2.62
N LEU A 356 -15.19 8.69 1.61
CA LEU A 356 -15.93 7.43 1.50
C LEU A 356 -15.05 6.22 1.14
N THR A 357 -13.85 6.45 0.62
CA THR A 357 -12.86 5.39 0.34
C THR A 357 -11.92 5.14 1.52
N ARG A 358 -12.09 5.79 2.68
CA ARG A 358 -11.24 5.61 3.86
C ARG A 358 -11.72 4.49 4.75
N ILE A 359 -10.75 3.81 5.40
CA ILE A 359 -10.97 2.67 6.30
C ILE A 359 -11.24 3.13 7.75
N GLY A 360 -10.85 4.35 8.11
CA GLY A 360 -10.94 4.92 9.45
C GLY A 360 -12.29 5.51 9.80
#